data_475f1d43f5492178ee17aff220230688
#
_entry.id   475f1d43f5492178ee17aff220230688
#
_cell.length_a   1.000
_cell.length_b   1.000
_cell.length_c   1.000
_cell.angle_alpha   90.00
_cell.angle_beta   90.00
_cell.angle_gamma   90.00
#
_symmetry.space_group_name_H-M   'P 1'
#
loop_
_entity.id
_entity.type
_entity.pdbx_description
1 polymer ?
#
loop_
_entity_poly.entity_id
_entity_poly.type
_entity_poly.pdbx_seq_one_letter_code
_entity_poly.pdbx_strand_id
1 'polypeptide(L)'
;MQKTVTPQLSDAAFIREKVPMTKEEIRHVSICKLHLKSDSVLYDVGSGTGSIAVEAASLSDDMEVYAIEQKENAVLLITQNKEKHGLENIHVINAKAPDGMDTLPVPTHAFIGGSSGNLKEIIEALKAKNSTYPYSDKCNFHGNNL
;
A
#
# COMPACT_ATOMS: atom_id res chain seq x y z
N MET A 1 13.60 10.96 -23.08
CA MET A 1 13.24 9.54 -23.05
C MET A 1 12.53 9.25 -21.73
N GLN A 2 11.23 8.98 -21.77
CA GLN A 2 10.48 8.63 -20.55
C GLN A 2 11.00 7.28 -20.04
N LYS A 3 11.55 7.24 -18.82
CA LYS A 3 11.89 5.98 -18.17
C LYS A 3 10.59 5.20 -17.92
N THR A 4 10.45 4.06 -18.56
CA THR A 4 9.38 3.12 -18.22
C THR A 4 9.71 2.55 -16.85
N VAL A 5 8.90 2.89 -15.85
CA VAL A 5 9.07 2.39 -14.48
C VAL A 5 8.14 1.21 -14.28
N THR A 6 8.71 0.04 -14.06
CA THR A 6 7.97 -1.20 -13.83
C THR A 6 8.38 -1.82 -12.50
N PRO A 7 7.47 -2.54 -11.82
CA PRO A 7 7.86 -3.32 -10.63
C PRO A 7 8.93 -4.34 -11.00
N GLN A 8 9.97 -4.48 -10.16
CA GLN A 8 11.10 -5.34 -10.49
C GLN A 8 11.79 -5.98 -9.27
N LEU A 9 11.28 -5.75 -8.06
CA LEU A 9 11.89 -6.32 -6.86
C LEU A 9 11.53 -7.80 -6.70
N SER A 10 12.55 -8.63 -6.47
CA SER A 10 12.36 -10.06 -6.17
C SER A 10 11.95 -10.27 -4.71
N ASP A 11 11.44 -11.45 -4.38
CA ASP A 11 11.10 -11.80 -3.00
C ASP A 11 12.32 -11.72 -2.07
N ALA A 12 13.52 -12.01 -2.58
CA ALA A 12 14.78 -11.91 -1.82
C ALA A 12 15.15 -10.46 -1.43
N ALA A 13 14.54 -9.46 -2.05
CA ALA A 13 14.77 -8.06 -1.72
C ALA A 13 14.16 -7.64 -0.37
N PHE A 14 13.31 -8.47 0.23
CA PHE A 14 12.54 -8.14 1.43
C PHE A 14 12.95 -8.96 2.65
N ILE A 15 12.91 -8.32 3.82
CA ILE A 15 12.96 -8.96 5.12
C ILE A 15 11.53 -9.42 5.45
N ARG A 16 11.31 -10.70 5.73
CA ARG A 16 9.95 -11.24 5.94
C ARG A 16 9.75 -12.03 7.23
N GLU A 17 10.79 -12.64 7.76
CA GLU A 17 10.70 -13.56 8.91
C GLU A 17 9.54 -14.58 8.75
N LYS A 18 8.62 -14.62 9.74
CA LYS A 18 7.43 -15.49 9.72
C LYS A 18 6.15 -14.76 9.27
N VAL A 19 6.27 -13.51 8.82
CA VAL A 19 5.12 -12.73 8.35
C VAL A 19 4.81 -13.12 6.89
N PRO A 20 3.57 -13.44 6.56
CA PRO A 20 3.18 -13.70 5.18
C PRO A 20 3.51 -12.51 4.27
N MET A 21 4.00 -12.81 3.08
CA MET A 21 4.37 -11.81 2.09
C MET A 21 3.72 -12.12 0.74
N THR A 22 3.21 -11.09 0.07
CA THR A 22 2.74 -11.20 -1.31
C THR A 22 3.90 -11.61 -2.22
N LYS A 23 3.76 -12.73 -2.90
CA LYS A 23 4.76 -13.27 -3.83
C LYS A 23 5.03 -12.30 -4.98
N GLU A 24 6.26 -12.34 -5.50
CA GLU A 24 6.76 -11.47 -6.56
C GLU A 24 5.78 -11.35 -7.74
N GLU A 25 5.32 -12.47 -8.28
CA GLU A 25 4.42 -12.49 -9.45
C GLU A 25 3.08 -11.80 -9.14
N ILE A 26 2.49 -12.09 -7.98
CA ILE A 26 1.24 -11.48 -7.54
C ILE A 26 1.45 -9.99 -7.22
N ARG A 27 2.56 -9.65 -6.59
CA ARG A 27 2.90 -8.26 -6.28
C ARG A 27 3.05 -7.43 -7.55
N HIS A 28 3.81 -7.92 -8.53
CA HIS A 28 4.03 -7.22 -9.79
C HIS A 28 2.73 -7.04 -10.57
N VAL A 29 1.89 -8.10 -10.66
CA VAL A 29 0.58 -8.00 -11.30
C VAL A 29 -0.32 -7.00 -10.57
N SER A 30 -0.35 -7.02 -9.24
CA SER A 30 -1.16 -6.11 -8.42
C SER A 30 -0.75 -4.65 -8.65
N ILE A 31 0.55 -4.35 -8.63
CA ILE A 31 1.07 -3.01 -8.87
C ILE A 31 0.72 -2.53 -10.30
N CYS A 32 0.89 -3.39 -11.31
CA CYS A 32 0.52 -3.06 -12.68
C CYS A 32 -0.99 -2.77 -12.81
N LYS A 33 -1.83 -3.56 -12.14
CA LYS A 33 -3.30 -3.40 -12.16
C LYS A 33 -3.78 -2.14 -11.44
N LEU A 34 -3.01 -1.60 -10.51
CA LEU A 34 -3.34 -0.35 -9.84
C LEU A 34 -3.23 0.86 -10.77
N HIS A 35 -2.45 0.78 -11.85
CA HIS A 35 -2.20 1.90 -12.76
C HIS A 35 -1.74 3.16 -12.03
N LEU A 36 -0.78 3.01 -11.11
CA LEU A 36 -0.22 4.11 -10.32
C LEU A 36 0.41 5.18 -11.23
N LYS A 37 0.26 6.41 -10.83
CA LYS A 37 0.94 7.57 -11.41
C LYS A 37 2.08 8.02 -10.49
N SER A 38 2.98 8.82 -11.00
CA SER A 38 4.15 9.30 -10.24
C SER A 38 3.78 10.02 -8.94
N ASP A 39 2.63 10.68 -8.90
CA ASP A 39 2.12 11.47 -7.77
C ASP A 39 0.95 10.80 -7.02
N SER A 40 0.78 9.49 -7.19
CA SER A 40 -0.30 8.75 -6.54
C SER A 40 -0.17 8.76 -5.02
N VAL A 41 -1.31 8.78 -4.34
CA VAL A 41 -1.42 8.52 -2.91
C VAL A 41 -2.02 7.13 -2.73
N LEU A 42 -1.20 6.18 -2.30
CA LEU A 42 -1.59 4.77 -2.15
C LEU A 42 -1.81 4.43 -0.67
N TYR A 43 -2.94 3.81 -0.36
CA TYR A 43 -3.13 3.10 0.90
C TYR A 43 -2.85 1.61 0.68
N ASP A 44 -1.91 1.06 1.44
CA ASP A 44 -1.63 -0.37 1.52
C ASP A 44 -2.18 -0.90 2.84
N VAL A 45 -3.40 -1.42 2.79
CA VAL A 45 -4.15 -1.87 3.97
C VAL A 45 -3.85 -3.34 4.25
N GLY A 46 -3.44 -3.62 5.49
CA GLY A 46 -2.95 -4.95 5.85
C GLY A 46 -1.59 -5.22 5.20
N SER A 47 -0.67 -4.28 5.38
CA SER A 47 0.59 -4.20 4.63
C SER A 47 1.54 -5.38 4.88
N GLY A 48 1.43 -6.06 6.04
CA GLY A 48 2.25 -7.23 6.37
C GLY A 48 3.74 -6.90 6.42
N THR A 49 4.53 -7.46 5.50
CA THR A 49 5.96 -7.16 5.38
C THR A 49 6.26 -5.80 4.76
N GLY A 50 5.25 -5.14 4.19
CA GLY A 50 5.42 -3.91 3.43
C GLY A 50 5.87 -4.11 1.98
N SER A 51 5.83 -5.32 1.44
CA SER A 51 6.36 -5.59 0.10
C SER A 51 5.62 -4.82 -1.00
N ILE A 52 4.30 -4.70 -0.92
CA ILE A 52 3.50 -3.86 -1.85
C ILE A 52 3.87 -2.38 -1.69
N ALA A 53 3.92 -1.89 -0.44
CA ALA A 53 4.26 -0.49 -0.15
C ALA A 53 5.66 -0.13 -0.68
N VAL A 54 6.66 -0.96 -0.43
CA VAL A 54 8.05 -0.76 -0.89
C VAL A 54 8.12 -0.81 -2.41
N GLU A 55 7.51 -1.79 -3.05
CA GLU A 55 7.48 -1.89 -4.51
C GLU A 55 6.86 -0.64 -5.14
N ALA A 56 5.71 -0.20 -4.64
CA ALA A 56 5.03 1.00 -5.13
C ALA A 56 5.86 2.27 -4.92
N ALA A 57 6.35 2.48 -3.70
CA ALA A 57 7.13 3.67 -3.36
C ALA A 57 8.46 3.77 -4.14
N SER A 58 9.01 2.62 -4.55
CA SER A 58 10.23 2.58 -5.38
C SER A 58 10.01 3.07 -6.81
N LEU A 59 8.77 3.21 -7.26
CA LEU A 59 8.45 3.63 -8.63
C LEU A 59 8.58 5.14 -8.83
N SER A 60 8.40 5.93 -7.78
CA SER A 60 8.48 7.40 -7.86
C SER A 60 8.71 8.00 -6.48
N ASP A 61 9.60 8.97 -6.39
CA ASP A 61 9.84 9.74 -5.16
C ASP A 61 8.68 10.70 -4.83
N ASP A 62 7.86 11.04 -5.82
CA ASP A 62 6.69 11.92 -5.66
C ASP A 62 5.44 11.15 -5.18
N MET A 63 5.50 9.82 -5.16
CA MET A 63 4.40 8.98 -4.65
C MET A 63 4.40 8.95 -3.13
N GLU A 64 3.23 9.02 -2.53
CA GLU A 64 3.05 8.86 -1.09
C GLU A 64 2.33 7.55 -0.79
N VAL A 65 2.94 6.71 0.03
CA VAL A 65 2.39 5.39 0.40
C VAL A 65 2.12 5.34 1.90
N TYR A 66 0.89 5.02 2.26
CA TYR A 66 0.46 4.84 3.65
C TYR A 66 0.25 3.35 3.91
N ALA A 67 1.20 2.74 4.59
CA ALA A 67 1.17 1.32 4.97
C ALA A 67 0.46 1.17 6.31
N ILE A 68 -0.73 0.59 6.30
CA ILE A 68 -1.58 0.42 7.48
C ILE A 68 -1.52 -1.03 7.93
N GLU A 69 -1.05 -1.25 9.15
CA GLU A 69 -0.87 -2.59 9.71
C GLU A 69 -1.13 -2.58 11.22
N GLN A 70 -1.90 -3.57 11.71
CA GLN A 70 -2.26 -3.66 13.11
C GLN A 70 -1.24 -4.40 13.98
N LYS A 71 -0.48 -5.34 13.40
CA LYS A 71 0.46 -6.18 14.14
C LYS A 71 1.80 -5.49 14.30
N GLU A 72 2.24 -5.28 15.52
CA GLU A 72 3.50 -4.60 15.85
C GLU A 72 4.72 -5.25 15.18
N ASN A 73 4.80 -6.58 15.18
CA ASN A 73 5.91 -7.29 14.54
C ASN A 73 5.96 -7.05 13.03
N ALA A 74 4.80 -6.95 12.37
CA ALA A 74 4.74 -6.60 10.95
C ALA A 74 5.08 -5.13 10.71
N VAL A 75 4.64 -4.22 11.57
CA VAL A 75 5.03 -2.80 11.53
C VAL A 75 6.55 -2.63 11.60
N LEU A 76 7.22 -3.40 12.45
CA LEU A 76 8.69 -3.40 12.51
C LEU A 76 9.30 -3.87 11.19
N LEU A 77 8.75 -4.90 10.56
CA LEU A 77 9.23 -5.39 9.26
C LEU A 77 9.02 -4.37 8.13
N ILE A 78 7.89 -3.68 8.11
CA ILE A 78 7.64 -2.59 7.15
C ILE A 78 8.71 -1.51 7.30
N THR A 79 8.99 -1.10 8.53
CA THR A 79 10.01 -0.10 8.83
C THR A 79 11.40 -0.57 8.38
N GLN A 80 11.77 -1.80 8.67
CA GLN A 80 13.06 -2.37 8.24
C GLN A 80 13.17 -2.46 6.72
N ASN A 81 12.10 -2.87 6.04
CA ASN A 81 12.10 -2.93 4.58
C ASN A 81 12.14 -1.53 3.95
N LYS A 82 11.43 -0.56 4.49
CA LYS A 82 11.52 0.85 4.12
C LYS A 82 12.96 1.36 4.20
N GLU A 83 13.61 1.14 5.35
CA GLU A 83 15.01 1.55 5.60
C GLU A 83 16.00 0.85 4.66
N LYS A 84 15.84 -0.48 4.49
CA LYS A 84 16.68 -1.28 3.59
C LYS A 84 16.69 -0.74 2.16
N HIS A 85 15.56 -0.23 1.69
CA HIS A 85 15.41 0.33 0.35
C HIS A 85 15.61 1.85 0.28
N GLY A 86 15.93 2.50 1.40
CA GLY A 86 16.20 3.94 1.45
C GLY A 86 15.01 4.80 1.04
N LEU A 87 13.79 4.36 1.36
CA LEU A 87 12.56 5.04 0.96
C LEU A 87 12.05 5.96 2.06
N GLU A 88 11.78 7.21 1.72
CA GLU A 88 11.23 8.20 2.67
C GLU A 88 9.74 8.46 2.46
N ASN A 89 9.20 8.05 1.33
CA ASN A 89 7.82 8.26 0.90
C ASN A 89 6.84 7.15 1.34
N ILE A 90 7.21 6.37 2.36
CA ILE A 90 6.33 5.42 3.04
C ILE A 90 6.05 5.91 4.46
N HIS A 91 4.76 6.01 4.78
CA HIS A 91 4.27 6.37 6.12
C HIS A 91 3.65 5.13 6.74
N VAL A 92 4.21 4.67 7.85
CA VAL A 92 3.76 3.45 8.54
C VAL A 92 2.75 3.82 9.62
N ILE A 93 1.55 3.25 9.51
CA ILE A 93 0.43 3.50 10.42
C ILE A 93 0.13 2.21 11.19
N ASN A 94 0.42 2.20 12.49
CA ASN A 94 0.07 1.08 13.35
C ASN A 94 -1.38 1.23 13.82
N ALA A 95 -2.30 0.63 13.06
CA ALA A 95 -3.72 0.65 13.36
C ALA A 95 -4.45 -0.52 12.70
N LYS A 96 -5.59 -0.88 13.24
CA LYS A 96 -6.54 -1.80 12.61
C LYS A 96 -7.50 -1.01 11.74
N ALA A 97 -7.32 -1.07 10.42
CA ALA A 97 -8.18 -0.34 9.48
C ALA A 97 -9.67 -0.68 9.70
N PRO A 98 -10.59 0.29 9.59
CA PRO A 98 -10.39 1.67 9.09
C PRO A 98 -9.83 2.67 10.11
N ASP A 99 -9.56 2.26 11.35
CA ASP A 99 -8.97 3.15 12.35
C ASP A 99 -7.64 3.72 11.84
N GLY A 100 -7.37 4.99 12.13
CA GLY A 100 -6.16 5.68 11.68
C GLY A 100 -6.20 6.18 10.24
N MET A 101 -7.25 5.89 9.47
CA MET A 101 -7.39 6.36 8.09
C MET A 101 -7.98 7.76 7.97
N ASP A 102 -8.74 8.21 8.97
CA ASP A 102 -9.50 9.47 8.95
C ASP A 102 -8.62 10.71 8.83
N THR A 103 -7.44 10.68 9.43
CA THR A 103 -6.48 11.81 9.42
C THR A 103 -5.53 11.82 8.22
N LEU A 104 -5.52 10.75 7.43
CA LEU A 104 -4.63 10.61 6.28
C LEU A 104 -5.15 11.42 5.07
N PRO A 105 -4.27 11.82 4.14
CA PRO A 105 -4.71 12.43 2.89
C PRO A 105 -5.66 11.53 2.10
N VAL A 106 -6.49 12.12 1.24
CA VAL A 106 -7.38 11.35 0.37
C VAL A 106 -6.57 10.47 -0.57
N PRO A 107 -6.79 9.13 -0.59
CA PRO A 107 -6.04 8.26 -1.46
C PRO A 107 -6.54 8.35 -2.91
N THR A 108 -5.61 8.22 -3.85
CA THR A 108 -5.95 8.00 -5.26
C THR A 108 -6.14 6.51 -5.55
N HIS A 109 -5.47 5.66 -4.79
CA HIS A 109 -5.50 4.21 -4.94
C HIS A 109 -5.48 3.54 -3.56
N ALA A 110 -6.05 2.35 -3.49
CA ALA A 110 -5.95 1.50 -2.31
C ALA A 110 -5.73 0.04 -2.71
N PHE A 111 -4.79 -0.60 -2.04
CA PHE A 111 -4.59 -2.04 -2.08
C PHE A 111 -4.99 -2.61 -0.72
N ILE A 112 -5.85 -3.61 -0.71
CA ILE A 112 -6.30 -4.27 0.52
C ILE A 112 -5.78 -5.69 0.52
N GLY A 113 -4.64 -5.92 1.16
CA GLY A 113 -4.01 -7.22 1.31
C GLY A 113 -4.59 -8.04 2.46
N GLY A 114 -5.10 -7.35 3.49
CA GLY A 114 -5.76 -7.97 4.63
C GLY A 114 -6.71 -7.01 5.31
N SER A 115 -7.90 -7.46 5.67
CA SER A 115 -8.97 -6.64 6.26
C SER A 115 -9.29 -6.97 7.70
N SER A 116 -8.81 -8.12 8.20
CA SER A 116 -9.16 -8.63 9.54
C SER A 116 -10.66 -8.63 9.85
N GLY A 117 -11.48 -8.94 8.84
CA GLY A 117 -12.93 -8.96 8.93
C GLY A 117 -13.63 -7.62 8.70
N ASN A 118 -12.88 -6.52 8.51
CA ASN A 118 -13.43 -5.16 8.39
C ASN A 118 -13.50 -4.65 6.93
N LEU A 119 -13.54 -5.54 5.95
CA LEU A 119 -13.49 -5.14 4.54
C LEU A 119 -14.57 -4.13 4.16
N LYS A 120 -15.80 -4.34 4.64
CA LYS A 120 -16.92 -3.45 4.36
C LYS A 120 -16.67 -2.04 4.93
N GLU A 121 -16.27 -1.97 6.18
CA GLU A 121 -15.99 -0.71 6.89
C GLU A 121 -14.81 0.04 6.25
N ILE A 122 -13.79 -0.68 5.80
CA ILE A 122 -12.64 -0.10 5.09
C ILE A 122 -13.10 0.51 3.76
N ILE A 123 -13.89 -0.21 2.98
CA ILE A 123 -14.43 0.29 1.70
C ILE A 123 -15.32 1.50 1.92
N GLU A 124 -16.18 1.48 2.94
CA GLU A 124 -17.04 2.61 3.28
C GLU A 124 -16.21 3.84 3.68
N ALA A 125 -15.17 3.67 4.49
CA ALA A 125 -14.27 4.74 4.89
C ALA A 125 -13.52 5.35 3.68
N LEU A 126 -13.06 4.52 2.75
CA LEU A 126 -12.40 4.96 1.52
C LEU A 126 -13.37 5.74 0.61
N LYS A 127 -14.59 5.27 0.45
CA LYS A 127 -15.64 5.97 -0.32
C LYS A 127 -16.00 7.31 0.31
N ALA A 128 -16.10 7.39 1.64
CA ALA A 128 -16.40 8.63 2.35
C ALA A 128 -15.30 9.69 2.12
N LYS A 129 -14.04 9.31 2.10
CA LYS A 129 -12.93 10.22 1.79
C LYS A 129 -13.01 10.75 0.35
N ASN A 130 -13.34 9.92 -0.60
CA ASN A 130 -13.43 10.30 -2.02
C ASN A 130 -14.67 11.13 -2.36
N SER A 131 -15.77 11.00 -1.61
CA SER A 131 -17.00 11.76 -1.83
C SER A 131 -16.87 13.26 -1.56
N THR A 132 -15.82 13.68 -0.84
CA THR A 132 -15.53 15.09 -0.57
C THR A 132 -14.83 15.80 -1.75
N TYR A 133 -14.41 15.07 -2.78
CA TYR A 133 -13.78 15.61 -4.00
C TYR A 133 -14.70 15.40 -5.21
N PRO A 134 -15.33 16.45 -5.77
CA PRO A 134 -16.33 16.33 -6.83
C PRO A 134 -15.81 15.81 -8.19
N TYR A 135 -14.50 15.58 -8.32
CA TYR A 135 -13.87 15.15 -9.58
C TYR A 135 -12.83 14.03 -9.40
N SER A 136 -12.87 13.24 -8.31
CA SER A 136 -11.97 12.10 -8.22
C SER A 136 -12.48 10.95 -9.11
N ASP A 137 -12.01 10.90 -10.32
CA ASP A 137 -12.10 9.70 -11.12
C ASP A 137 -11.31 8.58 -10.42
N LYS A 138 -12.07 7.73 -9.73
CA LYS A 138 -11.74 6.34 -9.45
C LYS A 138 -10.55 6.06 -8.53
N CYS A 139 -10.85 5.97 -7.25
CA CYS A 139 -10.08 5.11 -6.38
C CYS A 139 -10.17 3.67 -6.93
N ASN A 140 -9.08 3.15 -7.45
CA ASN A 140 -9.03 1.76 -7.89
C ASN A 140 -8.76 0.86 -6.69
N PHE A 141 -9.78 0.09 -6.31
CA PHE A 141 -9.69 -0.88 -5.23
C PHE A 141 -9.25 -2.23 -5.83
N HIS A 142 -8.14 -2.76 -5.34
CA HIS A 142 -7.75 -4.13 -5.61
C HIS A 142 -7.62 -4.83 -4.27
N GLY A 143 -8.39 -5.88 -4.08
CA GLY A 143 -8.35 -6.73 -2.91
C GLY A 143 -8.01 -8.16 -3.31
N ASN A 144 -7.14 -8.80 -2.55
CA ASN A 144 -7.03 -10.24 -2.56
C ASN A 144 -8.17 -10.80 -1.70
N ASN A 145 -9.19 -11.35 -2.35
CA ASN A 145 -10.13 -12.24 -1.69
C ASN A 145 -9.40 -13.57 -1.47
N LEU A 146 -8.92 -13.75 -0.27
CA LEU A 146 -8.55 -15.06 0.24
C LEU A 146 -9.65 -15.55 1.14
#